data_846537b1718de99e0f78f4d5316a6293
#
_entry.id   846537b1718de99e0f78f4d5316a6293
#
_cell.length_a   1.000
_cell.length_b   1.000
_cell.length_c   1.000
_cell.angle_alpha   90.00
_cell.angle_beta   90.00
_cell.angle_gamma   90.00
#
_symmetry.space_group_name_H-M   'P 1'
#
loop_
_entity.id
_entity.type
_entity.pdbx_description
1 polymer ?
#
loop_
_entity_poly.entity_id
_entity_poly.type
_entity_poly.pdbx_seq_one_letter_code
_entity_poly.pdbx_strand_id
1 'polypeptide(L)'
;MLGKRKRQDGSAAVEFVLVLPILFITLVPLILYARYMWHYTVAQKAAQDAARYMSSVSQAEMKSKKLAGYAKNIAIEIARREVAELSPGEEIYDADIQCTTSSGTHTCGSTTSIPTSVNVFINFKIFDTVFGSYLPFDMIVESNVTMRYVGK
;
A
#
# COMPACT_ATOMS: atom_id res chain seq x y z
N MET A 1 34.15 -53.01 30.86
CA MET A 1 33.87 -52.85 29.41
C MET A 1 33.46 -51.41 29.16
N LEU A 2 34.39 -50.58 28.68
CA LEU A 2 34.10 -49.16 28.36
C LEU A 2 33.66 -49.07 26.90
N GLY A 3 32.36 -48.81 26.70
CA GLY A 3 31.80 -48.62 25.38
C GLY A 3 32.37 -47.38 24.70
N LYS A 4 33.06 -47.59 23.59
CA LYS A 4 33.60 -46.57 22.70
C LYS A 4 32.44 -45.70 22.16
N ARG A 5 32.20 -44.51 22.73
CA ARG A 5 31.29 -43.51 22.13
C ARG A 5 31.85 -43.16 20.75
N LYS A 6 31.18 -43.59 19.72
CA LYS A 6 31.44 -43.15 18.35
C LYS A 6 31.17 -41.65 18.27
N ARG A 7 32.19 -40.89 17.93
CA ARG A 7 32.05 -39.45 17.62
C ARG A 7 31.12 -39.29 16.42
N GLN A 8 29.92 -38.80 16.66
CA GLN A 8 28.93 -38.43 15.65
C GLN A 8 29.00 -36.93 15.28
N ASP A 9 30.04 -36.24 15.76
CA ASP A 9 30.16 -34.78 15.68
C ASP A 9 30.24 -34.24 14.23
N GLY A 10 30.58 -35.07 13.23
CA GLY A 10 30.67 -34.67 11.82
C GLY A 10 29.37 -34.78 11.03
N SER A 11 28.44 -35.68 11.42
CA SER A 11 27.20 -35.93 10.68
C SER A 11 26.25 -34.74 10.81
N ALA A 12 26.05 -34.21 12.00
CA ALA A 12 25.18 -33.06 12.26
C ALA A 12 25.62 -31.78 11.52
N ALA A 13 26.93 -31.57 11.40
CA ALA A 13 27.46 -30.42 10.66
C ALA A 13 27.18 -30.53 9.16
N VAL A 14 27.27 -31.72 8.57
CA VAL A 14 26.94 -31.93 7.16
C VAL A 14 25.43 -31.78 6.89
N GLU A 15 24.57 -32.29 7.78
CA GLU A 15 23.14 -32.12 7.69
C GLU A 15 22.77 -30.65 7.76
N PHE A 16 23.38 -29.88 8.68
CA PHE A 16 23.11 -28.45 8.82
C PHE A 16 23.49 -27.66 7.55
N VAL A 17 24.65 -27.96 6.97
CA VAL A 17 25.13 -27.32 5.72
C VAL A 17 24.19 -27.59 4.54
N LEU A 18 23.55 -28.77 4.49
CA LEU A 18 22.58 -29.10 3.45
C LEU A 18 21.21 -28.45 3.67
N VAL A 19 20.76 -28.33 4.92
CA VAL A 19 19.46 -27.75 5.26
C VAL A 19 19.47 -26.21 5.13
N LEU A 20 20.59 -25.58 5.45
CA LEU A 20 20.70 -24.12 5.51
C LEU A 20 20.39 -23.41 4.17
N PRO A 21 20.87 -23.85 3.00
CA PRO A 21 20.49 -23.27 1.71
C PRO A 21 18.99 -23.41 1.42
N ILE A 22 18.39 -24.55 1.74
CA ILE A 22 16.96 -24.78 1.53
C ILE A 22 16.15 -23.82 2.41
N LEU A 23 16.57 -23.62 3.65
CA LEU A 23 15.95 -22.66 4.56
C LEU A 23 16.00 -21.24 3.99
N PHE A 24 17.15 -20.79 3.47
CA PHE A 24 17.25 -19.45 2.86
C PHE A 24 16.40 -19.30 1.62
N ILE A 25 16.34 -20.28 0.74
CA ILE A 25 15.51 -20.26 -0.47
C ILE A 25 14.02 -20.10 -0.12
N THR A 26 13.59 -20.68 0.99
CA THR A 26 12.18 -20.57 1.44
C THR A 26 11.91 -19.32 2.27
N LEU A 27 12.84 -18.86 3.07
CA LEU A 27 12.67 -17.74 3.99
C LEU A 27 12.66 -16.39 3.26
N VAL A 28 13.52 -16.20 2.26
CA VAL A 28 13.61 -14.94 1.52
C VAL A 28 12.28 -14.55 0.86
N PRO A 29 11.60 -15.42 0.08
CA PRO A 29 10.29 -15.08 -0.50
C PRO A 29 9.22 -14.78 0.56
N LEU A 30 9.25 -15.46 1.71
CA LEU A 30 8.31 -15.20 2.80
C LEU A 30 8.48 -13.79 3.39
N ILE A 31 9.72 -13.35 3.60
CA ILE A 31 10.01 -12.00 4.10
C ILE A 31 9.57 -10.95 3.08
N LEU A 32 9.86 -11.16 1.79
CA LEU A 32 9.44 -10.25 0.72
C LEU A 32 7.92 -10.15 0.65
N TYR A 33 7.21 -11.28 0.73
CA TYR A 33 5.75 -11.33 0.73
C TYR A 33 5.16 -10.63 1.96
N ALA A 34 5.70 -10.86 3.14
CA ALA A 34 5.26 -10.21 4.37
C ALA A 34 5.43 -8.68 4.27
N ARG A 35 6.56 -8.22 3.72
CA ARG A 35 6.80 -6.80 3.48
C ARG A 35 5.82 -6.21 2.47
N TYR A 36 5.57 -6.88 1.36
CA TYR A 36 4.56 -6.46 0.38
C TYR A 36 3.17 -6.31 1.02
N MET A 37 2.74 -7.31 1.81
CA MET A 37 1.46 -7.26 2.51
C MET A 37 1.37 -6.12 3.52
N TRP A 38 2.46 -5.81 4.19
CA TRP A 38 2.52 -4.64 5.08
C TRP A 38 2.25 -3.33 4.31
N HIS A 39 2.94 -3.10 3.21
CA HIS A 39 2.75 -1.91 2.38
C HIS A 39 1.34 -1.86 1.78
N TYR A 40 0.81 -2.99 1.35
CA TYR A 40 -0.55 -3.09 0.83
C TYR A 40 -1.61 -2.71 1.88
N THR A 41 -1.48 -3.15 3.12
CA THR A 41 -2.42 -2.80 4.19
C THR A 41 -2.38 -1.30 4.52
N VAL A 42 -1.19 -0.69 4.50
CA VAL A 42 -1.06 0.77 4.68
C VAL A 42 -1.67 1.54 3.51
N ALA A 43 -1.44 1.09 2.26
CA ALA A 43 -2.07 1.69 1.09
C ALA A 43 -3.60 1.65 1.17
N GLN A 44 -4.16 0.51 1.59
CA GLN A 44 -5.60 0.39 1.77
C GLN A 44 -6.13 1.32 2.85
N LYS A 45 -5.44 1.42 3.98
CA LYS A 45 -5.82 2.34 5.05
C LYS A 45 -5.78 3.79 4.57
N ALA A 46 -4.70 4.21 3.94
CA ALA A 46 -4.53 5.56 3.39
C ALA A 46 -5.64 5.91 2.39
N ALA A 47 -5.97 4.98 1.47
CA ALA A 47 -7.06 5.16 0.52
C ALA A 47 -8.42 5.25 1.23
N GLN A 48 -8.66 4.45 2.29
CA GLN A 48 -9.90 4.48 3.06
C GLN A 48 -10.08 5.81 3.81
N ASP A 49 -9.03 6.32 4.46
CA ASP A 49 -9.11 7.57 5.23
C ASP A 49 -9.27 8.78 4.30
N ALA A 50 -8.59 8.79 3.15
CA ALA A 50 -8.81 9.79 2.11
C ALA A 50 -10.24 9.73 1.54
N ALA A 51 -10.77 8.53 1.27
CA ALA A 51 -12.13 8.35 0.77
C ALA A 51 -13.19 8.74 1.81
N ARG A 52 -12.95 8.44 3.09
CA ARG A 52 -13.81 8.86 4.22
C ARG A 52 -13.88 10.36 4.32
N TYR A 53 -12.73 11.03 4.26
CA TYR A 53 -12.68 12.49 4.26
C TYR A 53 -13.50 13.06 3.09
N MET A 54 -13.20 12.63 1.86
CA MET A 54 -13.91 13.11 0.67
C MET A 54 -15.42 12.82 0.68
N SER A 55 -15.82 11.66 1.22
CA SER A 55 -17.25 11.30 1.31
C SER A 55 -18.03 12.17 2.30
N SER A 56 -17.37 12.82 3.25
CA SER A 56 -17.96 13.68 4.27
C SER A 56 -17.93 15.17 3.93
N VAL A 57 -17.24 15.58 2.87
CA VAL A 57 -17.19 16.98 2.40
C VAL A 57 -18.60 17.50 2.12
N SER A 58 -18.90 18.75 2.50
CA SER A 58 -20.24 19.30 2.34
C SER A 58 -20.67 19.44 0.88
N GLN A 59 -21.98 19.35 0.61
CA GLN A 59 -22.52 19.54 -0.75
C GLN A 59 -22.21 20.93 -1.31
N ALA A 60 -22.18 21.95 -0.45
CA ALA A 60 -21.86 23.31 -0.87
C ALA A 60 -20.42 23.41 -1.40
N GLU A 61 -19.47 22.73 -0.74
CA GLU A 61 -18.08 22.67 -1.17
C GLU A 61 -17.94 21.85 -2.46
N MET A 62 -18.63 20.70 -2.56
CA MET A 62 -18.58 19.86 -3.77
C MET A 62 -19.17 20.51 -5.01
N LYS A 63 -20.15 21.43 -4.88
CA LYS A 63 -20.69 22.23 -5.98
C LYS A 63 -19.73 23.31 -6.48
N SER A 64 -18.76 23.70 -5.67
CA SER A 64 -17.74 24.67 -6.05
C SER A 64 -16.50 23.96 -6.56
N LYS A 65 -16.16 24.11 -7.84
CA LYS A 65 -14.93 23.51 -8.43
C LYS A 65 -13.68 23.83 -7.63
N LYS A 66 -13.57 25.06 -7.14
CA LYS A 66 -12.40 25.51 -6.35
C LYS A 66 -12.31 24.79 -5.01
N LEU A 67 -13.44 24.72 -4.26
CA LEU A 67 -13.46 24.11 -2.93
C LEU A 67 -13.33 22.57 -3.02
N ALA A 68 -14.00 21.94 -3.98
CA ALA A 68 -13.84 20.52 -4.23
C ALA A 68 -12.41 20.15 -4.65
N GLY A 69 -11.74 21.02 -5.41
CA GLY A 69 -10.31 20.87 -5.72
C GLY A 69 -9.42 20.97 -4.48
N TYR A 70 -9.70 21.88 -3.56
CA TYR A 70 -8.99 21.95 -2.28
C TYR A 70 -9.24 20.71 -1.41
N ALA A 71 -10.48 20.26 -1.32
CA ALA A 71 -10.81 19.03 -0.60
C ALA A 71 -10.09 17.80 -1.19
N LYS A 72 -10.02 17.69 -2.52
CA LYS A 72 -9.22 16.67 -3.20
C LYS A 72 -7.75 16.72 -2.77
N ASN A 73 -7.14 17.89 -2.78
CA ASN A 73 -5.73 18.06 -2.39
C ASN A 73 -5.49 17.68 -0.92
N ILE A 74 -6.41 18.04 -0.03
CA ILE A 74 -6.33 17.64 1.39
C ILE A 74 -6.42 16.11 1.52
N ALA A 75 -7.33 15.47 0.82
CA ALA A 75 -7.48 14.02 0.84
C ALA A 75 -6.21 13.30 0.33
N ILE A 76 -5.59 13.80 -0.73
CA ILE A 76 -4.31 13.29 -1.24
C ILE A 76 -3.20 13.49 -0.19
N GLU A 77 -3.17 14.64 0.49
CA GLU A 77 -2.18 14.91 1.53
C GLU A 77 -2.36 14.00 2.75
N ILE A 78 -3.60 13.66 3.14
CA ILE A 78 -3.88 12.65 4.18
C ILE A 78 -3.25 11.32 3.78
N ALA A 79 -3.53 10.85 2.56
CA ALA A 79 -2.98 9.59 2.06
C ALA A 79 -1.44 9.62 2.02
N ARG A 80 -0.85 10.73 1.58
CA ARG A 80 0.62 10.88 1.55
C ARG A 80 1.26 10.77 2.93
N ARG A 81 0.67 11.39 3.93
CA ARG A 81 1.20 11.33 5.30
C ARG A 81 1.18 9.92 5.86
N GLU A 82 0.11 9.18 5.62
CA GLU A 82 0.03 7.80 6.09
C GLU A 82 1.04 6.88 5.38
N VAL A 83 1.24 7.05 4.08
CA VAL A 83 2.24 6.28 3.34
C VAL A 83 3.67 6.69 3.73
N ALA A 84 3.91 7.99 4.03
CA ALA A 84 5.22 8.48 4.47
C ALA A 84 5.65 7.95 5.85
N GLU A 85 4.71 7.44 6.67
CA GLU A 85 5.05 6.76 7.93
C GLU A 85 5.69 5.39 7.71
N LEU A 86 5.58 4.82 6.51
CA LEU A 86 6.32 3.62 6.14
C LEU A 86 7.84 3.92 6.10
N SER A 87 8.64 3.07 6.69
CA SER A 87 10.09 3.25 6.75
C SER A 87 10.81 2.19 5.89
N PRO A 88 11.69 2.60 4.98
CA PRO A 88 12.03 3.95 4.54
C PRO A 88 10.85 4.58 3.82
N GLY A 89 10.65 5.89 4.02
CA GLY A 89 9.49 6.61 3.51
C GLY A 89 9.24 6.35 2.02
N GLU A 90 8.07 5.82 1.73
CA GLU A 90 7.62 5.56 0.37
C GLU A 90 6.97 6.83 -0.17
N GLU A 91 7.28 7.18 -1.40
CA GLU A 91 6.64 8.30 -2.06
C GLU A 91 5.49 7.81 -2.92
N ILE A 92 4.30 8.42 -2.76
CA ILE A 92 3.18 8.13 -3.64
C ILE A 92 3.54 8.62 -5.04
N TYR A 93 3.62 7.68 -5.98
CA TYR A 93 3.91 7.97 -7.37
C TYR A 93 2.70 8.61 -8.06
N ASP A 94 1.51 8.06 -7.82
CA ASP A 94 0.26 8.55 -8.38
C ASP A 94 -0.88 8.40 -7.38
N ALA A 95 -1.68 9.45 -7.23
CA ALA A 95 -2.90 9.44 -6.43
C ALA A 95 -3.99 10.22 -7.17
N ASP A 96 -5.08 9.55 -7.51
CA ASP A 96 -6.24 10.19 -8.12
C ASP A 96 -7.51 9.95 -7.30
N ILE A 97 -8.35 10.98 -7.26
CA ILE A 97 -9.64 10.92 -6.60
C ILE A 97 -10.72 11.24 -7.61
N GLN A 98 -11.56 10.25 -7.85
CA GLN A 98 -12.64 10.31 -8.82
C GLN A 98 -14.00 10.36 -8.11
N CYS A 99 -14.87 11.18 -8.61
CA CYS A 99 -16.24 11.34 -8.17
C CYS A 99 -17.19 10.77 -9.22
N THR A 100 -18.03 9.81 -8.82
CA THR A 100 -19.07 9.26 -9.69
C THR A 100 -20.36 10.02 -9.48
N THR A 101 -20.93 10.52 -10.56
CA THR A 101 -22.19 11.24 -10.61
C THR A 101 -23.18 10.49 -11.50
N SER A 102 -24.42 10.96 -11.62
CA SER A 102 -25.40 10.40 -12.57
C SER A 102 -24.95 10.52 -14.05
N SER A 103 -24.04 11.45 -14.34
CA SER A 103 -23.49 11.67 -15.69
C SER A 103 -22.20 10.91 -15.98
N GLY A 104 -21.66 10.17 -15.00
CA GLY A 104 -20.43 9.39 -15.15
C GLY A 104 -19.39 9.66 -14.06
N THR A 105 -18.20 9.10 -14.24
CA THR A 105 -17.07 9.25 -13.33
C THR A 105 -16.13 10.33 -13.84
N HIS A 106 -15.79 11.26 -12.96
CA HIS A 106 -14.94 12.41 -13.26
C HIS A 106 -13.97 12.66 -12.10
N THR A 107 -12.87 13.34 -12.36
CA THR A 107 -12.01 13.85 -11.28
C THR A 107 -12.81 14.78 -10.37
N CYS A 108 -12.75 14.56 -9.06
CA CYS A 108 -13.48 15.39 -8.09
C CYS A 108 -13.10 16.86 -8.23
N GLY A 109 -14.10 17.74 -8.25
CA GLY A 109 -13.91 19.17 -8.50
C GLY A 109 -13.90 19.58 -9.98
N SER A 110 -13.99 18.65 -10.93
CA SER A 110 -14.12 19.00 -12.35
C SER A 110 -15.54 19.40 -12.73
N THR A 111 -16.54 18.90 -12.01
CA THR A 111 -17.97 19.18 -12.21
C THR A 111 -18.57 19.83 -10.97
N THR A 112 -19.72 20.49 -11.15
CA THR A 112 -20.53 21.09 -10.05
C THR A 112 -21.62 20.15 -9.56
N SER A 113 -21.64 18.91 -10.06
CA SER A 113 -22.63 17.90 -9.69
C SER A 113 -22.28 17.25 -8.37
N ILE A 114 -23.30 16.93 -7.57
CA ILE A 114 -23.12 16.19 -6.31
C ILE A 114 -22.79 14.74 -6.66
N PRO A 115 -21.68 14.18 -6.14
CA PRO A 115 -21.33 12.80 -6.39
C PRO A 115 -22.22 11.82 -5.63
N THR A 116 -22.44 10.65 -6.17
CA THR A 116 -23.07 9.51 -5.49
C THR A 116 -22.04 8.65 -4.74
N SER A 117 -20.84 8.58 -5.28
CA SER A 117 -19.69 7.88 -4.65
C SER A 117 -18.37 8.55 -4.99
N VAL A 118 -17.40 8.32 -4.14
CA VAL A 118 -16.02 8.77 -4.29
C VAL A 118 -15.13 7.54 -4.39
N ASN A 119 -14.24 7.54 -5.36
CA ASN A 119 -13.24 6.53 -5.58
C ASN A 119 -11.85 7.14 -5.36
N VAL A 120 -11.06 6.54 -4.51
CA VAL A 120 -9.67 6.95 -4.26
C VAL A 120 -8.75 5.86 -4.76
N PHE A 121 -7.88 6.23 -5.67
CA PHE A 121 -6.82 5.40 -6.22
C PHE A 121 -5.47 5.89 -5.72
N ILE A 122 -4.65 4.97 -5.20
CA ILE A 122 -3.29 5.26 -4.74
C ILE A 122 -2.36 4.21 -5.34
N ASN A 123 -1.25 4.70 -5.89
CA ASN A 123 -0.21 3.87 -6.45
C ASN A 123 1.15 4.36 -5.94
N PHE A 124 1.96 3.45 -5.41
CA PHE A 124 3.35 3.74 -5.05
C PHE A 124 4.25 2.52 -5.26
N LYS A 125 5.54 2.81 -5.40
CA LYS A 125 6.58 1.83 -5.62
C LYS A 125 7.30 1.54 -4.30
N ILE A 126 7.47 0.26 -3.98
CA ILE A 126 8.25 -0.16 -2.83
C ILE A 126 9.74 -0.11 -3.19
N PHE A 127 10.50 0.73 -2.49
CA PHE A 127 11.95 0.72 -2.58
C PHE A 127 12.50 -0.36 -1.64
N ASP A 128 13.04 -1.42 -2.23
CA ASP A 128 13.69 -2.46 -1.45
C ASP A 128 15.14 -2.10 -1.18
N THR A 129 15.46 -1.77 0.07
CA THR A 129 16.81 -1.45 0.52
C THR A 129 17.69 -2.68 0.74
N VAL A 130 17.09 -3.86 0.88
CA VAL A 130 17.82 -5.12 1.18
C VAL A 130 18.10 -5.90 -0.09
N PHE A 131 17.13 -6.00 -0.98
CA PHE A 131 17.21 -6.84 -2.18
C PHE A 131 17.09 -6.05 -3.49
N GLY A 132 16.95 -4.72 -3.42
CA GLY A 132 16.66 -3.87 -4.58
C GLY A 132 17.66 -3.97 -5.73
N SER A 133 18.92 -4.36 -5.43
CA SER A 133 19.94 -4.60 -6.45
C SER A 133 19.87 -6.00 -7.07
N TYR A 134 19.13 -6.91 -6.47
CA TYR A 134 19.05 -8.32 -6.89
C TYR A 134 17.70 -8.68 -7.53
N LEU A 135 16.66 -7.89 -7.27
CA LEU A 135 15.34 -8.10 -7.85
C LEU A 135 15.23 -7.33 -9.17
N PRO A 136 14.98 -8.00 -10.31
CA PRO A 136 14.89 -7.36 -11.62
C PRO A 136 13.54 -6.66 -11.86
N PHE A 137 12.68 -6.55 -10.85
CA PHE A 137 11.34 -5.99 -10.97
C PHE A 137 11.02 -5.04 -9.82
N ASP A 138 10.30 -3.99 -10.15
CA ASP A 138 9.77 -3.04 -9.19
C ASP A 138 8.48 -3.61 -8.57
N MET A 139 8.41 -3.60 -7.24
CA MET A 139 7.17 -3.95 -6.55
C MET A 139 6.27 -2.71 -6.49
N ILE A 140 5.16 -2.75 -7.20
CA ILE A 140 4.15 -1.69 -7.20
C ILE A 140 2.99 -2.13 -6.33
N VAL A 141 2.54 -1.23 -5.46
CA VAL A 141 1.33 -1.40 -4.65
C VAL A 141 0.26 -0.47 -5.18
N GLU A 142 -0.88 -1.06 -5.50
CA GLU A 142 -2.06 -0.33 -5.92
C GLU A 142 -3.19 -0.56 -4.92
N SER A 143 -3.86 0.50 -4.54
CA SER A 143 -5.08 0.44 -3.71
C SER A 143 -6.17 1.30 -4.33
N ASN A 144 -7.36 0.72 -4.38
CA ASN A 144 -8.55 1.36 -4.91
C ASN A 144 -9.70 1.18 -3.92
N VAL A 145 -10.23 2.28 -3.41
CA VAL A 145 -11.31 2.28 -2.43
C VAL A 145 -12.44 3.18 -2.90
N THR A 146 -13.64 2.61 -2.96
CA THR A 146 -14.86 3.36 -3.30
C THR A 146 -15.74 3.50 -2.07
N MET A 147 -16.15 4.72 -1.75
CA MET A 147 -17.10 5.01 -0.68
C MET A 147 -18.32 5.79 -1.20
N ARG A 148 -19.48 5.50 -0.60
CA ARG A 148 -20.68 6.27 -0.88
C ARG A 148 -20.52 7.68 -0.33
N TYR A 149 -20.91 8.67 -1.12
CA TYR A 149 -20.94 10.06 -0.67
C TYR A 149 -22.10 10.28 0.31
N VAL A 150 -21.81 10.89 1.47
CA VAL A 150 -22.78 11.17 2.54
C VAL A 150 -22.76 12.63 3.01
N GLY A 151 -22.04 13.49 2.31
CA GLY A 151 -21.93 14.91 2.63
C GLY A 151 -23.30 15.58 2.72
N LYS A 152 -23.48 16.45 3.74
CA LYS A 152 -24.73 17.21 4.03
C LYS A 152 -24.60 18.65 3.58
#